data_65925717b33431a6a696483a4574aee6
#
_entry.id   65925717b33431a6a696483a4574aee6
#
_cell.length_a   1.000
_cell.length_b   1.000
_cell.length_c   1.000
_cell.angle_alpha   90.00
_cell.angle_beta   90.00
_cell.angle_gamma   90.00
#
_symmetry.space_group_name_H-M   'P 1'
#
loop_
_entity.id
_entity.type
_entity.pdbx_description
1 polymer ?
#
loop_
_entity_poly.entity_id
_entity_poly.type
_entity_poly.pdbx_seq_one_letter_code
_entity_poly.pdbx_strand_id
1 'polypeptide(L)'
;MKLQKLLGERYEVENFGKPGATLLNQGHRPYTRQEEYRKALDFAGDIVVIHLGINDTDPRNWPNYRDFFVKDYLKLIDTFREANPAVRIIIARMTPIADRHIRFLSGTRDWHGEIQTAIETVARYAGIQLIDFHEPLYPYPYLLPDAVHPAAEGAAIMART
;
A
#
# COMPACT_ATOMS: atom_id res chain seq x y z
N MET A 1 -1.53 9.77 15.15
CA MET A 1 -1.97 9.27 13.83
C MET A 1 -3.37 9.78 13.53
N LYS A 2 -3.73 10.07 12.24
CA LYS A 2 -5.07 10.64 11.91
C LYS A 2 -6.18 9.62 12.16
N LEU A 3 -5.96 8.37 11.74
CA LEU A 3 -6.94 7.29 11.90
C LEU A 3 -7.23 7.03 13.40
N GLN A 4 -6.22 6.98 14.26
CA GLN A 4 -6.41 6.83 15.71
C GLN A 4 -7.35 7.90 16.29
N LYS A 5 -7.20 9.16 15.83
CA LYS A 5 -8.06 10.27 16.29
C LYS A 5 -9.52 10.11 15.86
N LEU A 6 -9.76 9.50 14.70
CA LEU A 6 -11.11 9.26 14.20
C LEU A 6 -11.78 8.07 14.89
N LEU A 7 -11.03 7.02 15.20
CA LEU A 7 -11.53 5.80 15.82
C LEU A 7 -11.67 5.90 17.35
N GLY A 8 -10.95 6.87 17.97
CA GLY A 8 -10.97 7.07 19.41
C GLY A 8 -10.27 5.95 20.20
N GLU A 9 -10.56 5.84 21.50
CA GLU A 9 -9.92 4.90 22.42
C GLU A 9 -10.42 3.45 22.27
N ARG A 10 -11.46 3.23 21.49
CA ARG A 10 -12.01 1.88 21.23
C ARG A 10 -11.05 1.01 20.44
N TYR A 11 -10.15 1.62 19.68
CA TYR A 11 -9.19 0.94 18.80
C TYR A 11 -7.78 1.40 19.13
N GLU A 12 -6.85 0.47 19.12
CA GLU A 12 -5.42 0.73 19.08
C GLU A 12 -4.97 0.71 17.62
N VAL A 13 -4.33 1.79 17.14
CA VAL A 13 -3.88 1.90 15.75
C VAL A 13 -2.37 2.06 15.71
N GLU A 14 -1.70 1.08 15.13
CA GLU A 14 -0.26 1.09 14.91
C GLU A 14 0.08 1.22 13.42
N ASN A 15 1.23 1.83 13.13
CA ASN A 15 1.73 2.00 11.77
C ASN A 15 3.05 1.26 11.59
N PHE A 16 3.01 0.21 10.81
CA PHE A 16 4.17 -0.61 10.44
C PHE A 16 4.64 -0.35 9.01
N GLY A 17 4.32 0.81 8.43
CA GLY A 17 4.80 1.20 7.12
C GLY A 17 6.30 1.45 7.12
N LYS A 18 6.98 1.02 6.04
CA LYS A 18 8.42 1.26 5.81
C LYS A 18 8.60 2.11 4.56
N PRO A 19 9.18 3.32 4.68
CA PRO A 19 9.48 4.15 3.52
C PRO A 19 10.34 3.39 2.50
N GLY A 20 9.95 3.46 1.21
CA GLY A 20 10.68 2.79 0.13
C GLY A 20 10.46 1.29 0.02
N ALA A 21 9.66 0.67 0.89
CA ALA A 21 9.41 -0.76 0.82
C ALA A 21 8.58 -1.14 -0.42
N THR A 22 8.96 -2.27 -1.04
CA THR A 22 8.26 -2.89 -2.17
C THR A 22 7.38 -4.03 -1.69
N LEU A 23 6.30 -4.29 -2.42
CA LEU A 23 5.54 -5.52 -2.27
C LEU A 23 6.31 -6.71 -2.81
N LEU A 24 6.90 -6.55 -4.01
CA LEU A 24 7.70 -7.57 -4.66
C LEU A 24 8.84 -8.06 -3.76
N ASN A 25 8.91 -9.36 -3.52
CA ASN A 25 9.97 -9.99 -2.72
C ASN A 25 11.33 -9.97 -3.41
N GLN A 26 11.35 -9.79 -4.73
CA GLN A 26 12.55 -9.60 -5.55
C GLN A 26 12.92 -8.12 -5.72
N GLY A 27 12.08 -7.21 -5.23
CA GLY A 27 12.30 -5.77 -5.31
C GLY A 27 13.56 -5.33 -4.54
N HIS A 28 13.96 -4.08 -4.79
CA HIS A 28 15.18 -3.54 -4.16
C HIS A 28 15.07 -3.38 -2.63
N ARG A 29 13.85 -3.38 -2.08
CA ARG A 29 13.58 -3.24 -0.63
C ARG A 29 12.30 -3.97 -0.22
N PRO A 30 12.27 -5.31 -0.24
CA PRO A 30 11.06 -6.07 0.08
C PRO A 30 10.53 -5.76 1.47
N TYR A 31 9.24 -5.49 1.60
CA TYR A 31 8.58 -5.26 2.89
C TYR A 31 8.75 -6.45 3.83
N THR A 32 8.64 -7.67 3.30
CA THR A 32 8.78 -8.92 4.05
C THR A 32 10.16 -9.13 4.69
N ARG A 33 11.17 -8.35 4.30
CA ARG A 33 12.52 -8.37 4.89
C ARG A 33 12.75 -7.24 5.90
N GLN A 34 11.77 -6.37 6.13
CA GLN A 34 11.91 -5.24 7.05
C GLN A 34 11.52 -5.65 8.48
N GLU A 35 12.07 -4.93 9.45
CA GLU A 35 11.73 -5.10 10.87
C GLU A 35 10.26 -4.76 11.14
N GLU A 36 9.74 -3.74 10.45
CA GLU A 36 8.37 -3.29 10.55
C GLU A 36 7.36 -4.41 10.18
N TYR A 37 7.70 -5.25 9.20
CA TYR A 37 6.90 -6.42 8.86
C TYR A 37 6.80 -7.42 10.01
N ARG A 38 7.93 -7.72 10.66
CA ARG A 38 7.96 -8.62 11.82
C ARG A 38 7.13 -8.07 12.98
N LYS A 39 7.30 -6.78 13.27
CA LYS A 39 6.49 -6.09 14.29
C LYS A 39 5.00 -6.12 13.99
N ALA A 40 4.62 -5.98 12.71
CA ALA A 40 3.23 -6.08 12.28
C ALA A 40 2.64 -7.48 12.53
N LEU A 41 3.41 -8.54 12.27
CA LEU A 41 2.99 -9.91 12.56
C LEU A 41 2.91 -10.18 14.08
N ASP A 42 3.89 -9.68 14.85
CA ASP A 42 3.90 -9.82 16.31
C ASP A 42 2.74 -9.08 16.97
N PHE A 43 2.33 -7.94 16.42
CA PHE A 43 1.16 -7.18 16.86
C PHE A 43 -0.15 -7.94 16.64
N ALA A 44 -0.22 -8.78 15.61
CA ALA A 44 -1.34 -9.66 15.28
C ALA A 44 -2.71 -8.94 15.30
N GLY A 45 -2.79 -7.75 14.70
CA GLY A 45 -3.97 -6.89 14.74
C GLY A 45 -5.24 -7.56 14.19
N ASP A 46 -6.41 -7.19 14.72
CA ASP A 46 -7.71 -7.71 14.27
C ASP A 46 -8.10 -7.17 12.89
N ILE A 47 -7.58 -5.99 12.53
CA ILE A 47 -7.78 -5.36 11.22
C ILE A 47 -6.41 -4.95 10.67
N VAL A 48 -6.10 -5.39 9.47
CA VAL A 48 -4.86 -5.02 8.76
C VAL A 48 -5.22 -4.30 7.46
N VAL A 49 -4.71 -3.08 7.31
CA VAL A 49 -4.81 -2.31 6.07
C VAL A 49 -3.47 -2.36 5.35
N ILE A 50 -3.44 -2.92 4.15
CA ILE A 50 -2.22 -3.03 3.33
C ILE A 50 -2.27 -2.00 2.21
N HIS A 51 -1.31 -1.06 2.23
CA HIS A 51 -1.09 -0.05 1.19
C HIS A 51 0.35 -0.15 0.69
N LEU A 52 0.58 -1.05 -0.24
CA LEU A 52 1.87 -1.32 -0.89
C LEU A 52 1.71 -1.29 -2.42
N GLY A 53 2.82 -1.12 -3.13
CA GLY A 53 2.87 -1.13 -4.59
C GLY A 53 3.52 0.11 -5.21
N ILE A 54 3.46 1.27 -4.54
CA ILE A 54 3.95 2.52 -5.12
C ILE A 54 5.48 2.49 -5.37
N ASN A 55 6.25 1.83 -4.53
CA ASN A 55 7.69 1.67 -4.71
C ASN A 55 8.04 0.59 -5.74
N ASP A 56 7.08 -0.26 -6.07
CA ASP A 56 7.21 -1.26 -7.13
C ASP A 56 7.23 -0.62 -8.52
N THR A 57 6.76 0.62 -8.68
CA THR A 57 6.89 1.42 -9.91
C THR A 57 8.33 1.78 -10.29
N ASP A 58 9.30 1.52 -9.41
CA ASP A 58 10.72 1.76 -9.71
C ASP A 58 11.19 0.87 -10.87
N PRO A 59 11.99 1.41 -11.84
CA PRO A 59 12.51 0.64 -12.97
C PRO A 59 13.31 -0.61 -12.60
N ARG A 60 13.85 -0.66 -11.39
CA ARG A 60 14.55 -1.85 -10.86
C ARG A 60 13.61 -3.00 -10.51
N ASN A 61 12.32 -2.71 -10.31
CA ASN A 61 11.35 -3.67 -9.80
C ASN A 61 10.38 -4.12 -10.89
N TRP A 62 9.42 -3.30 -11.27
CA TRP A 62 8.27 -3.69 -12.07
C TRP A 62 8.60 -4.37 -13.40
N PRO A 63 9.42 -3.81 -14.28
CA PRO A 63 9.69 -4.42 -15.57
C PRO A 63 10.38 -5.79 -15.47
N ASN A 64 11.02 -6.08 -14.34
CA ASN A 64 11.78 -7.32 -14.15
C ASN A 64 10.98 -8.39 -13.38
N TYR A 65 10.05 -7.98 -12.50
CA TYR A 65 9.45 -8.90 -11.52
C TYR A 65 7.92 -8.83 -11.45
N ARG A 66 7.25 -8.11 -12.35
CA ARG A 66 5.79 -7.92 -12.34
C ARG A 66 4.99 -9.22 -12.25
N ASP A 67 5.47 -10.28 -12.86
CA ASP A 67 4.78 -11.58 -12.89
C ASP A 67 4.68 -12.24 -11.51
N PHE A 68 5.47 -11.78 -10.54
CA PHE A 68 5.43 -12.26 -9.15
C PHE A 68 4.47 -11.45 -8.27
N PHE A 69 4.01 -10.27 -8.69
CA PHE A 69 3.32 -9.32 -7.83
C PHE A 69 2.06 -9.89 -7.18
N VAL A 70 1.17 -10.48 -7.95
CA VAL A 70 -0.07 -11.08 -7.44
C VAL A 70 0.24 -12.22 -6.47
N LYS A 71 1.18 -13.09 -6.82
CA LYS A 71 1.60 -14.20 -5.96
C LYS A 71 2.20 -13.71 -4.64
N ASP A 72 3.08 -12.73 -4.70
CA ASP A 72 3.74 -12.15 -3.51
C ASP A 72 2.72 -11.46 -2.60
N TYR A 73 1.72 -10.79 -3.21
CA TYR A 73 0.65 -10.15 -2.45
C TYR A 73 -0.24 -11.16 -1.72
N LEU A 74 -0.66 -12.21 -2.42
CA LEU A 74 -1.45 -13.30 -1.83
C LEU A 74 -0.69 -13.96 -0.68
N LYS A 75 0.62 -14.20 -0.86
CA LYS A 75 1.45 -14.75 0.21
C LYS A 75 1.54 -13.83 1.42
N LEU A 76 1.66 -12.52 1.21
CA LEU A 76 1.65 -11.54 2.30
C LEU A 76 0.33 -11.60 3.08
N ILE A 77 -0.81 -11.67 2.39
CA ILE A 77 -2.14 -11.82 2.97
C ILE A 77 -2.21 -13.09 3.83
N ASP A 78 -1.74 -14.21 3.29
CA ASP A 78 -1.78 -15.48 4.00
C ASP A 78 -0.92 -15.46 5.26
N THR A 79 0.24 -14.80 5.24
CA THR A 79 1.07 -14.67 6.43
C THR A 79 0.39 -13.86 7.55
N PHE A 80 -0.37 -12.83 7.23
CA PHE A 80 -1.19 -12.13 8.24
C PHE A 80 -2.33 -13.00 8.78
N ARG A 81 -2.94 -13.83 7.94
CA ARG A 81 -3.96 -14.81 8.37
C ARG A 81 -3.38 -15.91 9.25
N GLU A 82 -2.13 -16.32 9.01
CA GLU A 82 -1.41 -17.26 9.87
C GLU A 82 -1.12 -16.66 11.24
N ALA A 83 -0.73 -15.36 11.29
CA ALA A 83 -0.47 -14.65 12.54
C ALA A 83 -1.74 -14.43 13.37
N ASN A 84 -2.87 -14.11 12.72
CA ASN A 84 -4.19 -13.98 13.35
C ASN A 84 -5.26 -14.57 12.43
N PRO A 85 -5.76 -15.78 12.67
CA PRO A 85 -6.78 -16.41 11.83
C PRO A 85 -8.13 -15.64 11.75
N ALA A 86 -8.41 -14.76 12.71
CA ALA A 86 -9.61 -13.93 12.72
C ALA A 86 -9.40 -12.55 12.05
N VAL A 87 -8.22 -12.27 11.50
CA VAL A 87 -7.88 -10.97 10.93
C VAL A 87 -8.81 -10.57 9.78
N ARG A 88 -9.32 -9.35 9.83
CA ARG A 88 -9.95 -8.70 8.68
C ARG A 88 -8.89 -7.95 7.89
N ILE A 89 -8.63 -8.40 6.68
CA ILE A 89 -7.68 -7.74 5.78
C ILE A 89 -8.43 -6.81 4.84
N ILE A 90 -7.89 -5.61 4.69
CA ILE A 90 -8.32 -4.58 3.75
C ILE A 90 -7.10 -4.21 2.92
N ILE A 91 -7.23 -4.17 1.60
CA ILE A 91 -6.16 -3.68 0.74
C ILE A 91 -6.58 -2.37 0.09
N ALA A 92 -5.61 -1.53 -0.22
CA ALA A 92 -5.86 -0.20 -0.74
C ALA A 92 -5.28 -0.05 -2.15
N ARG A 93 -6.03 0.64 -3.03
CA ARG A 93 -5.46 1.22 -4.25
C ARG A 93 -4.39 2.24 -3.86
N MET A 94 -3.32 2.29 -4.65
CA MET A 94 -2.22 3.22 -4.40
C MET A 94 -2.70 4.67 -4.50
N THR A 95 -2.10 5.54 -3.70
CA THR A 95 -2.21 6.99 -3.88
C THR A 95 -1.72 7.39 -5.28
N PRO A 96 -2.21 8.50 -5.86
CA PRO A 96 -1.68 9.00 -7.12
C PRO A 96 -0.22 9.44 -6.95
N ILE A 97 0.54 9.40 -8.04
CA ILE A 97 1.81 10.10 -8.17
C ILE A 97 1.56 11.31 -9.07
N ALA A 98 1.94 12.51 -8.62
CA ALA A 98 1.73 13.71 -9.40
C ALA A 98 2.65 13.76 -10.62
N ASP A 99 2.15 14.33 -11.73
CA ASP A 99 2.81 14.36 -13.03
C ASP A 99 4.24 14.95 -13.01
N ARG A 100 4.52 15.82 -12.05
CA ARG A 100 5.85 16.43 -11.86
C ARG A 100 6.89 15.47 -11.27
N HIS A 101 6.51 14.26 -10.85
CA HIS A 101 7.45 13.32 -10.27
C HIS A 101 8.37 12.74 -11.35
N ILE A 102 9.66 12.63 -11.05
CA ILE A 102 10.68 12.17 -11.99
C ILE A 102 10.40 10.77 -12.56
N ARG A 103 9.77 9.90 -11.79
CA ARG A 103 9.37 8.57 -12.25
C ARG A 103 8.40 8.66 -13.42
N PHE A 104 7.46 9.60 -13.41
CA PHE A 104 6.53 9.79 -14.53
C PHE A 104 7.16 10.42 -15.74
N LEU A 105 8.19 11.22 -15.54
CA LEU A 105 8.98 11.76 -16.66
C LEU A 105 9.77 10.68 -17.40
N SER A 106 10.07 9.56 -16.75
CA SER A 106 10.78 8.41 -17.32
C SER A 106 9.85 7.34 -17.92
N GLY A 107 8.56 7.63 -18.10
CA GLY A 107 7.61 6.68 -18.72
C GLY A 107 7.05 5.62 -17.76
N THR A 108 7.20 5.77 -16.45
CA THR A 108 6.72 4.79 -15.46
C THR A 108 5.25 4.97 -15.06
N ARG A 109 4.54 5.90 -15.70
CA ARG A 109 3.10 6.13 -15.44
C ARG A 109 2.26 4.88 -15.73
N ASP A 110 2.56 4.18 -16.81
CA ASP A 110 1.82 2.99 -17.21
C ASP A 110 1.98 1.87 -16.16
N TRP A 111 3.15 1.75 -15.54
CA TRP A 111 3.40 0.78 -14.48
C TRP A 111 2.57 1.05 -13.23
N HIS A 112 2.29 2.31 -12.90
CA HIS A 112 1.36 2.63 -11.81
C HIS A 112 -0.04 2.06 -12.12
N GLY A 113 -0.55 2.26 -13.35
CA GLY A 113 -1.82 1.70 -13.81
C GLY A 113 -1.83 0.16 -13.80
N GLU A 114 -0.76 -0.48 -14.28
CA GLU A 114 -0.61 -1.94 -14.24
C GLU A 114 -0.64 -2.48 -12.80
N ILE A 115 0.06 -1.84 -11.86
CA ILE A 115 0.07 -2.23 -10.45
C ILE A 115 -1.32 -2.04 -9.80
N GLN A 116 -2.03 -0.94 -10.12
CA GLN A 116 -3.41 -0.76 -9.65
C GLN A 116 -4.29 -1.91 -10.09
N THR A 117 -4.22 -2.31 -11.37
CA THR A 117 -4.95 -3.45 -11.91
C THR A 117 -4.57 -4.77 -11.21
N ALA A 118 -3.30 -4.95 -10.89
CA ALA A 118 -2.84 -6.13 -10.15
C ALA A 118 -3.39 -6.16 -8.71
N ILE A 119 -3.43 -5.01 -8.02
CA ILE A 119 -4.04 -4.87 -6.68
C ILE A 119 -5.53 -5.22 -6.72
N GLU A 120 -6.27 -4.69 -7.71
CA GLU A 120 -7.69 -5.01 -7.90
C GLU A 120 -7.92 -6.51 -8.18
N THR A 121 -7.00 -7.11 -8.93
CA THR A 121 -7.02 -8.55 -9.20
C THR A 121 -6.83 -9.37 -7.92
N VAL A 122 -5.89 -8.97 -7.05
CA VAL A 122 -5.69 -9.60 -5.74
C VAL A 122 -6.95 -9.49 -4.88
N ALA A 123 -7.55 -8.29 -4.78
CA ALA A 123 -8.77 -8.05 -4.01
C ALA A 123 -9.90 -8.99 -4.42
N ARG A 124 -10.15 -9.06 -5.72
CA ARG A 124 -11.21 -9.90 -6.32
C ARG A 124 -10.92 -11.39 -6.12
N TYR A 125 -9.68 -11.82 -6.37
CA TYR A 125 -9.32 -13.23 -6.25
C TYR A 125 -9.39 -13.73 -4.81
N ALA A 126 -8.91 -12.93 -3.86
CA ALA A 126 -8.88 -13.28 -2.45
C ALA A 126 -10.20 -12.98 -1.70
N GLY A 127 -11.19 -12.35 -2.36
CA GLY A 127 -12.44 -11.92 -1.73
C GLY A 127 -12.24 -10.88 -0.62
N ILE A 128 -11.27 -9.97 -0.78
CA ILE A 128 -10.87 -9.00 0.23
C ILE A 128 -11.43 -7.63 -0.12
N GLN A 129 -11.82 -6.85 0.90
CA GLN A 129 -12.26 -5.48 0.73
C GLN A 129 -11.12 -4.63 0.13
N LEU A 130 -11.46 -3.92 -0.94
CA LEU A 130 -10.60 -2.91 -1.56
C LEU A 130 -11.11 -1.53 -1.18
N ILE A 131 -10.23 -0.66 -0.68
CA ILE A 131 -10.50 0.76 -0.47
C ILE A 131 -9.68 1.59 -1.47
N ASP A 132 -10.17 2.79 -1.75
CA ASP A 132 -9.57 3.63 -2.78
C ASP A 132 -8.87 4.86 -2.20
N PHE A 133 -7.53 4.86 -2.22
CA PHE A 133 -6.74 6.04 -1.87
C PHE A 133 -6.32 6.87 -3.09
N HIS A 134 -6.68 6.43 -4.32
CA HIS A 134 -6.33 7.15 -5.53
C HIS A 134 -7.30 8.28 -5.82
N GLU A 135 -8.58 7.94 -6.07
CA GLU A 135 -9.59 8.91 -6.55
C GLU A 135 -9.81 10.10 -5.61
N PRO A 136 -9.84 9.93 -4.28
CA PRO A 136 -10.02 11.06 -3.39
C PRO A 136 -8.87 12.08 -3.39
N LEU A 137 -7.67 11.67 -3.84
CA LEU A 137 -6.47 12.52 -3.88
C LEU A 137 -6.11 12.99 -5.30
N TYR A 138 -6.55 12.26 -6.32
CA TYR A 138 -6.16 12.51 -7.71
C TYR A 138 -6.47 13.94 -8.20
N PRO A 139 -7.64 14.55 -7.88
CA PRO A 139 -7.94 15.91 -8.31
C PRO A 139 -7.10 17.00 -7.60
N TYR A 140 -6.35 16.64 -6.54
CA TYR A 140 -5.70 17.59 -5.64
C TYR A 140 -4.17 17.35 -5.55
N PRO A 141 -3.40 17.56 -6.63
CA PRO A 141 -1.97 17.28 -6.65
C PRO A 141 -1.16 18.11 -5.64
N TYR A 142 -1.70 19.21 -5.13
CA TYR A 142 -1.09 20.02 -4.06
C TYR A 142 -1.06 19.29 -2.70
N LEU A 143 -1.93 18.27 -2.51
CA LEU A 143 -1.92 17.42 -1.33
C LEU A 143 -0.73 16.44 -1.30
N LEU A 144 0.03 16.36 -2.38
CA LEU A 144 1.24 15.54 -2.55
C LEU A 144 2.45 16.47 -2.75
N PRO A 145 2.99 17.10 -1.70
CA PRO A 145 4.00 18.18 -1.82
C PRO A 145 5.28 17.71 -2.51
N ASP A 146 5.71 16.48 -2.30
CA ASP A 146 6.84 15.85 -3.00
C ASP A 146 6.40 14.99 -4.21
N ALA A 147 5.16 15.16 -4.64
CA ALA A 147 4.51 14.45 -5.74
C ALA A 147 4.13 12.98 -5.47
N VAL A 148 4.41 12.44 -4.28
CA VAL A 148 4.17 11.02 -3.90
C VAL A 148 3.50 10.90 -2.54
N HIS A 149 4.02 11.62 -1.53
CA HIS A 149 3.56 11.43 -0.15
C HIS A 149 2.46 12.43 0.21
N PRO A 150 1.31 11.95 0.71
CA PRO A 150 0.23 12.83 1.15
C PRO A 150 0.65 13.72 2.33
N ALA A 151 0.38 15.03 2.23
CA ALA A 151 0.46 15.97 3.34
C ALA A 151 -0.56 15.62 4.43
N ALA A 152 -0.54 16.36 5.54
CA ALA A 152 -1.45 16.13 6.67
C ALA A 152 -2.94 16.16 6.29
N GLU A 153 -3.32 17.01 5.33
CA GLU A 153 -4.69 17.09 4.80
C GLU A 153 -5.02 15.87 3.94
N GLY A 154 -4.13 15.46 3.01
CA GLY A 154 -4.29 14.24 2.22
C GLY A 154 -4.38 12.99 3.10
N ALA A 155 -3.55 12.90 4.14
CA ALA A 155 -3.62 11.82 5.12
C ALA A 155 -4.95 11.82 5.92
N ALA A 156 -5.56 12.98 6.13
CA ALA A 156 -6.87 13.07 6.76
C ALA A 156 -8.01 12.60 5.83
N ILE A 157 -7.89 12.84 4.53
CA ILE A 157 -8.81 12.31 3.53
C ILE A 157 -8.72 10.78 3.52
N MET A 158 -7.52 10.21 3.37
CA MET A 158 -7.31 8.76 3.39
C MET A 158 -7.86 8.09 4.66
N ALA A 159 -7.76 8.75 5.82
CA ALA A 159 -8.26 8.19 7.07
C ALA A 159 -9.79 8.14 7.17
N ARG A 160 -10.52 8.82 6.27
CA ARG A 160 -11.99 8.83 6.19
C ARG A 160 -12.55 7.91 5.11
N THR A 161 -11.71 7.49 4.18
CA THR A 161 -12.01 6.48 3.17
C THR A 161 -12.14 5.10 3.81
#